data_59ecca2cf8c1d5c75b12bf883847990d
#
_entry.id   59ecca2cf8c1d5c75b12bf883847990d
#
_cell.length_a   1.000
_cell.length_b   1.000
_cell.length_c   1.000
_cell.angle_alpha   90.00
_cell.angle_beta   90.00
_cell.angle_gamma   90.00
#
_symmetry.space_group_name_H-M   'P 1'
#
loop_
_entity.id
_entity.type
_entity.pdbx_description
1 polymer ?
#
loop_
_entity_poly.entity_id
_entity_poly.type
_entity_poly.pdbx_seq_one_letter_code
_entity_poly.pdbx_strand_id
1 'polypeptide(L)'
;KLVNLDSIRSVWDLLDPKWKGKMIALWPRANYVSTALLFMYHHPQVGPKFLERLYGGEMDLTYFSDFRQGTDWLAGGKYQLCILCRLRRALEQGLPVAEVSPYQFKEAPGIGSNNGAIVLMNNQPHPNAAKVFINWYLSREGQIAFRQANNTQEDDTTTSMREDLPLSVVPEAARRRKDVDYIEISRHDWMEWKPVGDLITNARQKSGK
;
A
#
# COMPACT_ATOMS: atom_id res chain seq x y z
N LYS A 1 6.69 23.08 -6.01
CA LYS A 1 6.62 21.61 -6.10
C LYS A 1 7.99 21.09 -6.51
N LEU A 2 8.56 20.16 -5.73
CA LEU A 2 9.88 19.57 -6.03
C LEU A 2 9.82 18.49 -7.11
N VAL A 3 8.64 17.88 -7.30
CA VAL A 3 8.44 16.76 -8.24
C VAL A 3 7.19 17.01 -9.06
N ASN A 4 7.29 16.81 -10.36
CA ASN A 4 6.12 16.70 -11.24
C ASN A 4 5.61 15.26 -11.19
N LEU A 5 4.56 15.02 -10.41
CA LEU A 5 3.98 13.68 -10.25
C LEU A 5 3.38 13.13 -11.54
N ASP A 6 2.93 13.99 -12.46
CA ASP A 6 2.38 13.57 -13.75
C ASP A 6 3.41 12.92 -14.67
N SER A 7 4.70 13.08 -14.36
CA SER A 7 5.79 12.42 -15.10
C SER A 7 6.03 10.97 -14.66
N ILE A 8 5.41 10.51 -13.57
CA ILE A 8 5.57 9.15 -13.05
C ILE A 8 4.35 8.34 -13.52
N ARG A 9 4.52 7.55 -14.58
CA ARG A 9 3.44 6.79 -15.23
C ARG A 9 3.61 5.28 -15.09
N SER A 10 4.69 4.84 -14.49
CA SER A 10 5.02 3.45 -14.24
C SER A 10 5.76 3.33 -12.92
N VAL A 11 5.62 2.22 -12.22
CA VAL A 11 6.47 1.94 -11.05
C VAL A 11 7.94 1.85 -11.44
N TRP A 12 8.26 1.48 -12.69
CA TRP A 12 9.61 1.44 -13.23
C TRP A 12 10.25 2.82 -13.37
N ASP A 13 9.46 3.90 -13.44
CA ASP A 13 9.98 5.27 -13.46
C ASP A 13 10.68 5.66 -12.14
N LEU A 14 10.43 4.91 -11.06
CA LEU A 14 11.15 5.05 -9.80
C LEU A 14 12.63 4.62 -9.89
N LEU A 15 12.99 3.87 -10.93
CA LEU A 15 14.38 3.48 -11.21
C LEU A 15 15.10 4.46 -12.14
N ASP A 16 14.50 5.60 -12.49
CA ASP A 16 15.17 6.66 -13.25
C ASP A 16 16.34 7.20 -12.40
N PRO A 17 17.57 7.28 -12.97
CA PRO A 17 18.75 7.80 -12.27
C PRO A 17 18.59 9.19 -11.65
N LYS A 18 17.66 10.01 -12.14
CA LYS A 18 17.35 11.32 -11.55
C LYS A 18 16.88 11.24 -10.09
N TRP A 19 16.34 10.07 -9.65
CA TRP A 19 15.86 9.83 -8.30
C TRP A 19 16.91 9.25 -7.35
N LYS A 20 18.07 8.88 -7.85
CA LYS A 20 19.14 8.26 -7.05
C LYS A 20 19.54 9.15 -5.88
N GLY A 21 19.51 8.60 -4.66
CA GLY A 21 19.79 9.30 -3.41
C GLY A 21 18.71 10.30 -2.96
N LYS A 22 17.59 10.41 -3.69
CA LYS A 22 16.51 11.35 -3.39
C LYS A 22 15.24 10.68 -2.90
N MET A 23 15.29 9.37 -2.68
CA MET A 23 14.16 8.58 -2.25
C MET A 23 14.36 7.99 -0.87
N ILE A 24 13.27 7.90 -0.14
CA ILE A 24 13.18 7.15 1.11
C ILE A 24 12.20 5.98 0.97
N ALA A 25 12.45 4.95 1.75
CA ALA A 25 11.57 3.78 1.80
C ALA A 25 11.39 3.29 3.23
N LEU A 26 10.22 2.72 3.52
CA LEU A 26 10.03 2.00 4.77
C LEU A 26 11.03 0.85 4.86
N TRP A 27 11.70 0.73 6.02
CA TRP A 27 12.65 -0.34 6.27
C TRP A 27 11.97 -1.71 6.14
N PRO A 28 12.37 -2.56 5.20
CA PRO A 28 11.83 -3.90 5.09
C PRO A 28 12.37 -4.76 6.23
N ARG A 29 11.52 -5.20 7.13
CA ARG A 29 11.91 -6.08 8.24
C ARG A 29 12.07 -7.51 7.73
N ALA A 30 13.10 -8.21 8.18
CA ALA A 30 13.38 -9.58 7.76
C ALA A 30 12.23 -10.58 8.05
N ASN A 31 11.42 -10.31 9.06
CA ASN A 31 10.30 -11.14 9.49
C ASN A 31 8.92 -10.57 9.15
N TYR A 32 8.87 -9.46 8.41
CA TYR A 32 7.62 -8.85 7.99
C TYR A 32 7.81 -8.02 6.71
N VAL A 33 7.11 -8.39 5.68
CA VAL A 33 7.07 -7.67 4.41
C VAL A 33 5.67 -7.07 4.24
N SER A 34 5.59 -5.81 3.87
CA SER A 34 4.29 -5.17 3.63
C SER A 34 3.55 -5.85 2.47
N THR A 35 2.23 -5.85 2.53
CA THR A 35 1.38 -6.37 1.44
C THR A 35 1.65 -5.69 0.09
N ALA A 36 2.07 -4.43 0.12
CA ALA A 36 2.48 -3.72 -1.10
C ALA A 36 3.75 -4.32 -1.74
N LEU A 37 4.73 -4.74 -0.94
CA LEU A 37 5.92 -5.41 -1.47
C LEU A 37 5.62 -6.83 -1.95
N LEU A 38 4.74 -7.56 -1.25
CA LEU A 38 4.23 -8.86 -1.73
C LEU A 38 3.51 -8.69 -3.08
N PHE A 39 2.65 -7.70 -3.19
CA PHE A 39 1.96 -7.39 -4.44
C PHE A 39 2.95 -7.07 -5.57
N MET A 40 3.92 -6.18 -5.34
CA MET A 40 4.94 -5.84 -6.34
C MET A 40 5.76 -7.06 -6.76
N TYR A 41 6.10 -7.95 -5.82
CA TYR A 41 6.86 -9.18 -6.10
C TYR A 41 6.13 -10.12 -7.05
N HIS A 42 4.84 -10.33 -6.81
CA HIS A 42 4.01 -11.24 -7.62
C HIS A 42 3.38 -10.58 -8.84
N HIS A 43 3.44 -9.26 -8.94
CA HIS A 43 2.82 -8.52 -10.04
C HIS A 43 3.46 -8.88 -11.39
N PRO A 44 2.68 -9.29 -12.41
CA PRO A 44 3.23 -9.80 -13.68
C PRO A 44 4.06 -8.79 -14.47
N GLN A 45 3.81 -7.49 -14.27
CA GLN A 45 4.52 -6.40 -14.96
C GLN A 45 5.62 -5.76 -14.12
N VAL A 46 5.74 -6.10 -12.83
CA VAL A 46 6.72 -5.53 -11.88
C VAL A 46 7.73 -6.60 -11.47
N GLY A 47 7.33 -7.50 -10.59
CA GLY A 47 8.06 -8.69 -10.23
C GLY A 47 9.33 -8.48 -9.39
N PRO A 48 10.02 -9.59 -9.09
CA PRO A 48 11.21 -9.58 -8.23
C PRO A 48 12.35 -8.74 -8.76
N LYS A 49 12.55 -8.68 -10.09
CA LYS A 49 13.62 -7.89 -10.73
C LYS A 49 13.53 -6.39 -10.40
N PHE A 50 12.31 -5.85 -10.34
CA PHE A 50 12.11 -4.47 -9.93
C PHE A 50 12.57 -4.24 -8.49
N LEU A 51 12.16 -5.13 -7.56
CA LEU A 51 12.53 -5.03 -6.15
C LEU A 51 14.04 -5.21 -5.93
N GLU A 52 14.68 -6.10 -6.66
CA GLU A 52 16.15 -6.26 -6.62
C GLU A 52 16.88 -4.96 -6.99
N ARG A 53 16.46 -4.29 -8.05
CA ARG A 53 17.06 -3.03 -8.49
C ARG A 53 16.78 -1.90 -7.50
N LEU A 54 15.51 -1.81 -7.05
CA LEU A 54 15.08 -0.75 -6.13
C LEU A 54 15.82 -0.83 -4.79
N TYR A 55 15.90 -2.02 -4.20
CA TYR A 55 16.47 -2.24 -2.88
C TYR A 55 17.95 -2.64 -2.90
N GLY A 56 18.48 -3.06 -4.03
CA GLY A 56 19.85 -3.54 -4.22
C GLY A 56 20.93 -2.46 -4.33
N GLY A 57 20.64 -1.23 -3.95
CA GLY A 57 21.60 -0.13 -3.91
C GLY A 57 21.70 0.71 -5.18
N GLU A 58 21.05 0.29 -6.30
CA GLU A 58 21.04 1.07 -7.55
C GLU A 58 20.50 2.49 -7.32
N MET A 59 19.44 2.61 -6.53
CA MET A 59 18.75 3.88 -6.28
C MET A 59 19.24 4.63 -5.04
N ASP A 60 20.17 4.07 -4.28
CA ASP A 60 20.72 4.69 -3.08
C ASP A 60 19.64 5.14 -2.08
N LEU A 61 18.72 4.21 -1.74
CA LEU A 61 17.60 4.51 -0.85
C LEU A 61 18.07 4.80 0.56
N THR A 62 17.46 5.81 1.18
CA THR A 62 17.52 6.02 2.63
C THR A 62 16.30 5.35 3.27
N TYR A 63 16.50 4.66 4.38
CA TYR A 63 15.44 3.93 5.05
C TYR A 63 14.96 4.62 6.31
N PHE A 64 13.64 4.52 6.56
CA PHE A 64 13.03 4.90 7.83
C PHE A 64 12.32 3.69 8.44
N SER A 65 12.22 3.66 9.76
CA SER A 65 11.48 2.63 10.52
C SER A 65 10.25 3.18 11.22
N ASP A 66 10.13 4.50 11.29
CA ASP A 66 9.01 5.23 11.86
C ASP A 66 8.33 6.05 10.76
N PHE A 67 7.03 5.85 10.58
CA PHE A 67 6.24 6.54 9.54
C PHE A 67 6.25 8.06 9.70
N ARG A 68 6.26 8.56 10.94
CA ARG A 68 6.32 10.00 11.19
C ARG A 68 7.63 10.58 10.69
N GLN A 69 8.76 9.91 10.98
CA GLN A 69 10.06 10.33 10.48
C GLN A 69 10.10 10.42 8.96
N GLY A 70 9.56 9.39 8.26
CA GLY A 70 9.51 9.38 6.79
C GLY A 70 8.65 10.54 6.25
N THR A 71 7.50 10.80 6.88
CA THR A 71 6.61 11.89 6.51
C THR A 71 7.26 13.26 6.75
N ASP A 72 7.92 13.46 7.89
CA ASP A 72 8.60 14.72 8.24
C ASP A 72 9.76 15.01 7.26
N TRP A 73 10.51 14.00 6.87
CA TRP A 73 11.58 14.14 5.88
C TRP A 73 11.06 14.52 4.49
N LEU A 74 9.94 13.94 4.08
CA LEU A 74 9.31 14.26 2.80
C LEU A 74 8.71 15.67 2.82
N ALA A 75 7.94 16.01 3.85
CA ALA A 75 7.29 17.30 4.00
C ALA A 75 8.30 18.45 4.15
N GLY A 76 9.41 18.20 4.83
CA GLY A 76 10.52 19.14 4.95
C GLY A 76 11.39 19.25 3.69
N GLY A 77 11.09 18.52 2.62
CA GLY A 77 11.82 18.57 1.34
C GLY A 77 13.21 17.94 1.39
N LYS A 78 13.55 17.21 2.44
CA LYS A 78 14.84 16.50 2.54
C LYS A 78 14.96 15.42 1.48
N TYR A 79 13.85 14.77 1.13
CA TYR A 79 13.75 13.80 0.05
C TYR A 79 12.58 14.15 -0.86
N GLN A 80 12.64 13.66 -2.09
CA GLN A 80 11.67 14.01 -3.13
C GLN A 80 10.57 12.96 -3.30
N LEU A 81 10.89 11.68 -3.05
CA LEU A 81 9.95 10.58 -3.16
C LEU A 81 10.00 9.69 -1.91
N CYS A 82 8.87 9.15 -1.56
CA CYS A 82 8.75 8.17 -0.49
C CYS A 82 8.01 6.92 -0.96
N ILE A 83 8.58 5.78 -0.64
CA ILE A 83 7.99 4.47 -0.91
C ILE A 83 7.40 3.96 0.41
N LEU A 84 6.10 3.69 0.42
CA LEU A 84 5.32 3.21 1.57
C LEU A 84 5.26 4.20 2.74
N CYS A 85 5.18 5.51 2.47
CA CYS A 85 4.83 6.51 3.48
C CYS A 85 3.33 6.51 3.80
N ARG A 86 2.99 7.04 4.96
CA ARG A 86 1.61 7.36 5.37
C ARG A 86 1.43 8.87 5.33
N LEU A 87 0.77 9.38 4.29
CA LEU A 87 0.73 10.82 4.03
C LEU A 87 -0.58 11.49 4.41
N ARG A 88 -1.65 10.73 4.72
CA ARG A 88 -2.98 11.29 4.91
C ARG A 88 -3.02 12.42 5.95
N ARG A 89 -2.45 12.21 7.15
CA ARG A 89 -2.40 13.24 8.19
C ARG A 89 -1.63 14.49 7.73
N ALA A 90 -0.55 14.31 7.00
CA ALA A 90 0.21 15.43 6.44
C ALA A 90 -0.60 16.22 5.40
N LEU A 91 -1.37 15.53 4.57
CA LEU A 91 -2.29 16.14 3.60
C LEU A 91 -3.42 16.90 4.30
N GLU A 92 -4.02 16.34 5.35
CA GLU A 92 -5.06 16.98 6.16
C GLU A 92 -4.55 18.24 6.87
N GLN A 93 -3.27 18.26 7.25
CA GLN A 93 -2.58 19.42 7.83
C GLN A 93 -2.12 20.44 6.79
N GLY A 94 -2.36 20.19 5.50
CA GLY A 94 -1.94 21.08 4.40
C GLY A 94 -0.43 21.11 4.18
N LEU A 95 0.32 20.08 4.64
CA LEU A 95 1.74 20.00 4.39
C LEU A 95 2.03 19.80 2.89
N PRO A 96 3.19 20.24 2.38
CA PRO A 96 3.51 20.23 0.95
C PRO A 96 3.90 18.85 0.43
N VAL A 97 3.03 17.88 0.63
CA VAL A 97 3.16 16.50 0.14
C VAL A 97 2.01 16.16 -0.81
N ALA A 98 2.20 15.13 -1.62
CA ALA A 98 1.15 14.60 -2.49
C ALA A 98 1.36 13.09 -2.72
N GLU A 99 0.28 12.38 -2.98
CA GLU A 99 0.30 10.95 -3.31
C GLU A 99 0.19 10.74 -4.82
N VAL A 100 0.89 9.74 -5.32
CA VAL A 100 0.71 9.24 -6.68
C VAL A 100 -0.43 8.24 -6.64
N SER A 101 -1.47 8.50 -7.42
CA SER A 101 -2.59 7.57 -7.53
C SER A 101 -2.14 6.26 -8.19
N PRO A 102 -2.54 5.09 -7.64
CA PRO A 102 -2.26 3.81 -8.29
C PRO A 102 -2.85 3.71 -9.71
N TYR A 103 -3.90 4.47 -10.00
CA TYR A 103 -4.52 4.55 -11.32
C TYR A 103 -3.71 5.36 -12.35
N GLN A 104 -2.66 6.02 -11.92
CA GLN A 104 -1.75 6.76 -12.79
C GLN A 104 -0.72 5.84 -13.45
N PHE A 105 -0.45 4.70 -12.81
CA PHE A 105 0.52 3.73 -13.31
C PHE A 105 -0.04 2.92 -14.49
N LYS A 106 0.85 2.50 -15.39
CA LYS A 106 0.54 1.56 -16.48
C LYS A 106 0.22 0.17 -15.96
N GLU A 107 0.84 -0.18 -14.85
CA GLU A 107 0.67 -1.46 -14.20
C GLU A 107 -0.71 -1.51 -13.52
N ALA A 108 -1.36 -2.66 -13.60
CA ALA A 108 -2.68 -2.84 -13.03
C ALA A 108 -2.65 -2.66 -11.50
N PRO A 109 -3.59 -1.90 -10.92
CA PRO A 109 -3.65 -1.74 -9.47
C PRO A 109 -4.13 -3.01 -8.77
N GLY A 110 -3.71 -3.18 -7.53
CA GLY A 110 -4.18 -4.26 -6.69
C GLY A 110 -5.56 -3.99 -6.09
N ILE A 111 -6.33 -5.04 -5.87
CA ILE A 111 -7.56 -5.02 -5.07
C ILE A 111 -7.58 -6.21 -4.13
N GLY A 112 -8.02 -6.01 -2.89
CA GLY A 112 -8.12 -7.10 -1.94
C GLY A 112 -8.51 -6.65 -0.54
N SER A 113 -8.68 -7.61 0.35
CA SER A 113 -9.03 -7.40 1.76
C SER A 113 -7.90 -6.86 2.64
N ASN A 114 -6.93 -6.31 2.08
CA ASN A 114 -5.60 -5.84 2.46
C ASN A 114 -5.25 -5.77 3.97
N ASN A 115 -6.15 -5.41 4.86
CA ASN A 115 -5.89 -5.26 6.31
C ASN A 115 -6.98 -5.84 7.19
N GLY A 116 -7.87 -6.66 6.67
CA GLY A 116 -8.98 -7.11 7.47
C GLY A 116 -9.51 -8.47 7.04
N ALA A 117 -9.10 -9.49 7.75
CA ALA A 117 -9.86 -10.74 7.78
C ALA A 117 -10.69 -10.77 9.06
N ILE A 118 -11.99 -11.00 8.93
CA ILE A 118 -12.84 -11.36 10.06
C ILE A 118 -12.90 -12.87 10.15
N VAL A 119 -12.53 -13.42 11.29
CA VAL A 119 -12.48 -14.86 11.52
C VAL A 119 -13.37 -15.27 12.67
N LEU A 120 -14.00 -16.42 12.53
CA LEU A 120 -14.75 -17.04 13.61
C LEU A 120 -13.80 -17.94 14.41
N MET A 121 -13.54 -17.58 15.65
CA MET A 121 -12.68 -18.37 16.53
C MET A 121 -13.36 -19.68 16.94
N ASN A 122 -12.59 -20.77 17.04
CA ASN A 122 -13.08 -21.99 17.65
C ASN A 122 -13.33 -21.79 19.17
N ASN A 123 -14.34 -22.45 19.70
CA ASN A 123 -14.68 -22.42 21.12
C ASN A 123 -15.01 -21.02 21.69
N GLN A 124 -15.51 -20.13 20.88
CA GLN A 124 -15.98 -18.83 21.37
C GLN A 124 -17.24 -19.00 22.25
N PRO A 125 -17.39 -18.15 23.28
CA PRO A 125 -18.49 -18.31 24.27
C PRO A 125 -19.89 -18.03 23.67
N HIS A 126 -19.95 -17.23 22.56
CA HIS A 126 -21.20 -16.79 21.95
C HIS A 126 -21.20 -16.98 20.41
N PRO A 127 -21.18 -18.24 19.91
CA PRO A 127 -21.03 -18.51 18.48
C PRO A 127 -22.14 -17.91 17.60
N ASN A 128 -23.40 -17.91 18.11
CA ASN A 128 -24.51 -17.37 17.36
C ASN A 128 -24.47 -15.83 17.25
N ALA A 129 -24.09 -15.15 18.33
CA ALA A 129 -23.89 -13.69 18.30
C ALA A 129 -22.76 -13.30 17.35
N ALA A 130 -21.65 -14.03 17.35
CA ALA A 130 -20.54 -13.80 16.42
C ALA A 130 -20.98 -14.00 14.96
N LYS A 131 -21.74 -15.03 14.65
CA LYS A 131 -22.30 -15.25 13.30
C LYS A 131 -23.24 -14.13 12.86
N VAL A 132 -24.13 -13.68 13.75
CA VAL A 132 -25.03 -12.54 13.45
C VAL A 132 -24.23 -11.29 13.17
N PHE A 133 -23.22 -10.99 13.99
CA PHE A 133 -22.34 -9.84 13.78
C PHE A 133 -21.60 -9.92 12.45
N ILE A 134 -21.00 -11.06 12.12
CA ILE A 134 -20.26 -11.26 10.87
C ILE A 134 -21.21 -11.08 9.65
N ASN A 135 -22.39 -11.67 9.70
CA ASN A 135 -23.38 -11.52 8.62
C ASN A 135 -23.81 -10.08 8.44
N TRP A 136 -24.07 -9.38 9.55
CA TRP A 136 -24.39 -7.94 9.48
C TRP A 136 -23.20 -7.14 8.97
N TYR A 137 -21.99 -7.37 9.50
CA TYR A 137 -20.80 -6.64 9.10
C TYR A 137 -20.48 -6.78 7.61
N LEU A 138 -20.70 -7.98 7.05
CA LEU A 138 -20.51 -8.24 5.62
C LEU A 138 -21.71 -7.82 4.75
N SER A 139 -22.83 -7.44 5.36
CA SER A 139 -23.98 -6.90 4.62
C SER A 139 -23.68 -5.52 4.03
N ARG A 140 -24.54 -5.06 3.10
CA ARG A 140 -24.45 -3.72 2.54
C ARG A 140 -24.57 -2.64 3.63
N GLU A 141 -25.52 -2.80 4.55
CA GLU A 141 -25.77 -1.89 5.67
C GLU A 141 -24.58 -1.84 6.62
N GLY A 142 -24.04 -3.00 6.98
CA GLY A 142 -22.85 -3.10 7.84
C GLY A 142 -21.63 -2.44 7.21
N GLN A 143 -21.42 -2.62 5.93
CA GLN A 143 -20.31 -1.99 5.21
C GLN A 143 -20.48 -0.47 5.05
N ILE A 144 -21.71 0.02 4.89
CA ILE A 144 -22.00 1.46 4.92
C ILE A 144 -21.67 2.03 6.32
N ALA A 145 -22.18 1.39 7.40
CA ALA A 145 -21.91 1.83 8.75
C ALA A 145 -20.41 1.81 9.09
N PHE A 146 -19.71 0.75 8.69
CA PHE A 146 -18.26 0.64 8.83
C PHE A 146 -17.52 1.80 8.13
N ARG A 147 -17.86 2.10 6.89
CA ARG A 147 -17.28 3.20 6.12
C ARG A 147 -17.55 4.55 6.77
N GLN A 148 -18.77 4.80 7.20
CA GLN A 148 -19.12 6.04 7.90
C GLN A 148 -18.35 6.22 9.20
N ALA A 149 -18.16 5.14 9.98
CA ALA A 149 -17.38 5.16 11.20
C ALA A 149 -15.88 5.37 10.95
N ASN A 150 -15.35 4.83 9.86
CA ASN A 150 -13.93 4.89 9.53
C ASN A 150 -13.53 6.07 8.63
N ASN A 151 -14.47 6.81 8.06
CA ASN A 151 -14.17 8.00 7.24
C ASN A 151 -13.34 9.07 7.98
N THR A 152 -13.17 8.91 9.29
CA THR A 152 -12.30 9.74 10.14
C THR A 152 -10.93 9.12 10.39
N GLN A 153 -10.67 7.88 9.93
CA GLN A 153 -9.40 7.19 10.16
C GLN A 153 -8.42 7.38 9.01
N GLU A 154 -7.15 7.47 9.37
CA GLU A 154 -6.03 7.84 8.50
C GLU A 154 -5.77 6.89 7.31
N ASP A 155 -6.31 5.67 7.34
CA ASP A 155 -5.91 4.60 6.42
C ASP A 155 -7.04 4.10 5.48
N ASP A 156 -8.22 4.75 5.42
CA ASP A 156 -9.32 4.25 4.58
C ASP A 156 -9.25 4.72 3.12
N THR A 157 -8.12 4.46 2.49
CA THR A 157 -7.97 4.54 1.02
C THR A 157 -8.24 3.19 0.36
N THR A 158 -8.68 2.18 1.12
CA THR A 158 -8.86 0.82 0.63
C THR A 158 -10.07 0.74 -0.30
N THR A 159 -9.84 0.33 -1.53
CA THR A 159 -10.93 0.07 -2.49
C THR A 159 -11.83 -1.06 -1.95
N SER A 160 -13.14 -0.80 -1.90
CA SER A 160 -14.08 -1.80 -1.40
C SER A 160 -14.17 -3.00 -2.34
N MET A 161 -14.23 -4.21 -1.77
CA MET A 161 -14.56 -5.42 -2.52
C MET A 161 -16.06 -5.46 -2.90
N ARG A 162 -16.93 -4.73 -2.21
CA ARG A 162 -18.36 -4.60 -2.58
C ARG A 162 -18.54 -3.53 -3.65
N GLU A 163 -19.31 -3.86 -4.67
CA GLU A 163 -19.62 -2.96 -5.81
C GLU A 163 -20.92 -2.18 -5.62
N ASP A 164 -21.75 -2.59 -4.64
CA ASP A 164 -23.10 -2.04 -4.42
C ASP A 164 -23.17 -0.96 -3.35
N LEU A 165 -22.01 -0.46 -2.88
CA LEU A 165 -21.98 0.65 -1.92
C LEU A 165 -22.29 1.99 -2.59
N PRO A 166 -23.06 2.89 -1.91
CA PRO A 166 -23.28 4.23 -2.41
C PRO A 166 -21.95 5.00 -2.52
N LEU A 167 -21.76 5.74 -3.62
CA LEU A 167 -20.55 6.55 -3.81
C LEU A 167 -20.36 7.63 -2.74
N SER A 168 -21.46 8.03 -2.05
CA SER A 168 -21.40 9.00 -0.96
C SER A 168 -20.66 8.52 0.29
N VAL A 169 -20.54 7.20 0.47
CA VAL A 169 -19.83 6.63 1.63
C VAL A 169 -18.44 6.08 1.25
N VAL A 170 -18.09 6.10 -0.04
CA VAL A 170 -16.78 5.63 -0.51
C VAL A 170 -15.94 6.85 -0.91
N PRO A 171 -14.82 7.11 -0.21
CA PRO A 171 -13.89 8.18 -0.58
C PRO A 171 -13.49 8.09 -2.06
N GLU A 172 -13.33 9.22 -2.72
CA GLU A 172 -13.05 9.24 -4.17
C GLU A 172 -11.82 8.42 -4.54
N ALA A 173 -10.77 8.51 -3.74
CA ALA A 173 -9.52 7.74 -3.93
C ALA A 173 -9.72 6.23 -3.78
N ALA A 174 -10.76 5.78 -3.07
CA ALA A 174 -11.08 4.37 -2.82
C ALA A 174 -12.19 3.82 -3.75
N ARG A 175 -12.74 4.66 -4.64
CA ARG A 175 -13.79 4.23 -5.58
C ARG A 175 -13.24 3.29 -6.63
N ARG A 176 -13.88 2.14 -6.75
CA ARG A 176 -13.55 1.18 -7.80
C ARG A 176 -13.91 1.76 -9.18
N ARG A 177 -12.99 1.68 -10.11
CA ARG A 177 -13.16 2.14 -11.48
C ARG A 177 -13.54 0.95 -12.37
N LYS A 178 -14.57 1.10 -13.20
CA LYS A 178 -15.05 0.04 -14.10
C LYS A 178 -14.15 -0.19 -15.31
N ASP A 179 -13.34 0.81 -15.65
CA ASP A 179 -12.42 0.82 -16.79
C ASP A 179 -11.01 0.30 -16.42
N VAL A 180 -10.86 -0.29 -15.25
CA VAL A 180 -9.56 -0.75 -14.73
C VAL A 180 -9.62 -2.24 -14.41
N ASP A 181 -8.67 -2.98 -14.96
CA ASP A 181 -8.43 -4.37 -14.59
C ASP A 181 -7.64 -4.42 -13.28
N TYR A 182 -8.21 -5.04 -12.27
CA TYR A 182 -7.59 -5.18 -10.96
C TYR A 182 -6.97 -6.55 -10.80
N ILE A 183 -5.82 -6.58 -10.11
CA ILE A 183 -5.19 -7.83 -9.68
C ILE A 183 -5.58 -8.08 -8.23
N GLU A 184 -6.19 -9.24 -7.95
CA GLU A 184 -6.50 -9.63 -6.58
C GLU A 184 -5.23 -9.92 -5.79
N ILE A 185 -5.06 -9.20 -4.66
CA ILE A 185 -3.88 -9.30 -3.80
C ILE A 185 -4.09 -10.23 -2.59
N SER A 186 -5.34 -10.62 -2.30
CA SER A 186 -5.68 -11.50 -1.17
C SER A 186 -5.53 -12.99 -1.50
N ARG A 187 -4.70 -13.31 -2.48
CA ARG A 187 -4.45 -14.69 -2.91
C ARG A 187 -3.60 -15.43 -1.88
N HIS A 188 -4.03 -16.64 -1.51
CA HIS A 188 -3.31 -17.46 -0.53
C HIS A 188 -1.87 -17.78 -0.96
N ASP A 189 -1.66 -18.08 -2.24
CA ASP A 189 -0.36 -18.36 -2.84
C ASP A 189 0.61 -17.16 -2.86
N TRP A 190 0.12 -15.94 -2.59
CA TRP A 190 0.94 -14.72 -2.52
C TRP A 190 1.26 -14.28 -1.08
N MET A 191 0.74 -14.98 -0.07
CA MET A 191 0.90 -14.57 1.33
C MET A 191 2.24 -14.99 1.95
N GLU A 192 3.08 -15.71 1.22
CA GLU A 192 4.40 -16.10 1.69
C GLU A 192 5.37 -14.90 1.59
N TRP A 193 5.70 -14.32 2.73
CA TRP A 193 6.56 -13.13 2.82
C TRP A 193 8.06 -13.44 2.73
N LYS A 194 8.47 -14.69 3.06
CA LYS A 194 9.89 -15.07 3.17
C LYS A 194 10.67 -14.88 1.87
N PRO A 195 10.21 -15.31 0.69
CA PRO A 195 10.92 -15.10 -0.57
C PRO A 195 11.21 -13.63 -0.86
N VAL A 196 10.26 -12.74 -0.53
CA VAL A 196 10.41 -11.30 -0.74
C VAL A 196 11.42 -10.70 0.24
N GLY A 197 11.34 -11.10 1.50
CA GLY A 197 12.29 -10.66 2.54
C GLY A 197 13.72 -11.11 2.23
N ASP A 198 13.91 -12.35 1.82
CA ASP A 198 15.20 -12.90 1.43
C ASP A 198 15.77 -12.19 0.18
N LEU A 199 14.94 -11.95 -0.83
CA LEU A 199 15.34 -11.22 -2.04
C LEU A 199 15.87 -9.83 -1.69
N ILE A 200 15.12 -9.05 -0.92
CA ILE A 200 15.52 -7.69 -0.54
C ILE A 200 16.78 -7.71 0.32
N THR A 201 16.87 -8.64 1.28
CA THR A 201 18.04 -8.80 2.15
C THR A 201 19.29 -9.13 1.34
N ASN A 202 19.19 -10.10 0.43
CA ASN A 202 20.29 -10.52 -0.44
C ASN A 202 20.72 -9.39 -1.40
N ALA A 203 19.76 -8.68 -1.97
CA ALA A 203 20.03 -7.56 -2.86
C ALA A 203 20.84 -6.44 -2.15
N ARG A 204 20.47 -6.13 -0.89
CA ARG A 204 21.18 -5.15 -0.07
C ARG A 204 22.57 -5.59 0.33
N GLN A 205 22.73 -6.84 0.75
CA GLN A 205 24.05 -7.40 1.11
C GLN A 205 25.04 -7.33 -0.06
N LYS A 206 24.58 -7.64 -1.27
CA LYS A 206 25.39 -7.53 -2.51
C LYS A 206 25.80 -6.08 -2.80
N SER A 207 25.03 -5.09 -2.38
CA SER A 207 25.31 -3.68 -2.58
C SER A 207 26.24 -3.07 -1.50
N GLY A 208 26.62 -3.82 -0.47
CA GLY A 208 27.46 -3.35 0.64
C GLY A 208 26.73 -2.38 1.60
N LYS A 209 25.38 -2.41 1.62
CA LYS A 209 24.52 -1.52 2.43
C LYS A 209 23.66 -2.26 3.43
#